data_adf464f4ec8811cb8b86bd7ed47d785e
#
_entry.id   adf464f4ec8811cb8b86bd7ed47d785e
#
_cell.length_a   1.000
_cell.length_b   1.000
_cell.length_c   1.000
_cell.angle_alpha   90.00
_cell.angle_beta   90.00
_cell.angle_gamma   90.00
#
_symmetry.space_group_name_H-M   'P 1'
#
loop_
_entity.id
_entity.type
_entity.pdbx_description
1 polymer ?
#
loop_
_entity_poly.entity_id
_entity_poly.type
_entity_poly.pdbx_seq_one_letter_code
_entity_poly.pdbx_strand_id
1 'polypeptide(L)'
;MQLRIATDQPWDSTADVLALAIVDEPSFEGPLGEINRRSGGELAALATFGELTGKRYHAALAASGDLPAGRLLVIGAGKSDALNRETIHRLGAAIERRLAGRAVRSLAIWLGDLGATVEGGDATVVELLARGVVEGSYEPKSIYLANVESAPPALDELILIVPGGDGPGLAKAAERGRIMAEGANVARNLANRASNDVSPIVLAEAAQDIAARNGLTIDVIEPDRAAELGMGMFLAVGRGSDNPPRMIVMRSGGAGELDGLGRHLAIVGKGVCFDSGGISIKPADRMEEMKMDKTGAATVIAAIETVARLAPGTPLLAIAPAVENMPGPHSTRPGDVVRAMNGKQVDITNTDAEGRLILGDALTYAEQLGATHLVDVATLTGAVSRALGHLITGAFGTPQSWYDSVMAAGAAAGETYWQIPLFDDYVPDMDSWYGDLQNAGPAEGS
;
A
#
# COMPACT_ATOMS: atom_id res chain seq x y z
N MET A 1 11.01 12.68 9.62
CA MET A 1 11.53 13.47 8.46
C MET A 1 10.73 14.75 8.37
N GLN A 2 11.39 15.90 8.31
CA GLN A 2 10.77 17.21 8.06
C GLN A 2 10.60 17.42 6.55
N LEU A 3 9.48 18.03 6.13
CA LEU A 3 9.22 18.43 4.75
C LEU A 3 9.29 19.96 4.62
N ARG A 4 10.02 20.44 3.63
CA ARG A 4 10.12 21.87 3.35
C ARG A 4 10.00 22.14 1.84
N ILE A 5 9.25 23.16 1.49
CA ILE A 5 9.25 23.74 0.15
C ILE A 5 10.25 24.89 0.13
N ALA A 6 11.16 24.89 -0.85
CA ALA A 6 12.05 26.00 -1.13
C ALA A 6 11.64 26.66 -2.46
N THR A 7 11.55 28.00 -2.46
CA THR A 7 11.20 28.78 -3.65
C THR A 7 12.41 29.53 -4.23
N ASP A 8 13.56 29.35 -3.60
CA ASP A 8 14.86 29.82 -4.06
C ASP A 8 15.38 28.99 -5.24
N GLN A 9 16.50 29.39 -5.78
CA GLN A 9 17.11 28.67 -6.91
C GLN A 9 17.79 27.37 -6.42
N PRO A 10 17.83 26.31 -7.24
CA PRO A 10 18.42 25.03 -6.81
C PRO A 10 19.91 25.11 -6.44
N TRP A 11 20.64 26.05 -7.03
CA TRP A 11 22.06 26.26 -6.71
C TRP A 11 22.32 26.98 -5.38
N ASP A 12 21.28 27.42 -4.66
CA ASP A 12 21.38 28.01 -3.33
C ASP A 12 21.15 26.97 -2.20
N SER A 13 20.84 25.72 -2.57
CA SER A 13 20.56 24.64 -1.63
C SER A 13 21.82 24.20 -0.88
N THR A 14 21.71 24.11 0.46
CA THR A 14 22.76 23.65 1.38
C THR A 14 22.57 22.18 1.83
N ALA A 15 21.69 21.43 1.19
CA ALA A 15 21.42 20.02 1.54
C ALA A 15 22.67 19.14 1.32
N ASP A 16 22.74 18.02 2.04
CA ASP A 16 23.80 17.02 1.81
C ASP A 16 23.82 16.53 0.37
N VAL A 17 22.63 16.39 -0.22
CA VAL A 17 22.47 16.02 -1.63
C VAL A 17 21.43 16.89 -2.30
N LEU A 18 21.77 17.44 -3.47
CA LEU A 18 20.86 18.06 -4.41
C LEU A 18 20.56 17.06 -5.55
N ALA A 19 19.33 16.58 -5.63
CA ALA A 19 18.87 15.70 -6.69
C ALA A 19 18.26 16.50 -7.86
N LEU A 20 18.64 16.13 -9.08
CA LEU A 20 18.24 16.73 -10.35
C LEU A 20 17.55 15.67 -11.21
N ALA A 21 16.28 15.84 -11.50
CA ALA A 21 15.56 14.97 -12.43
C ALA A 21 15.76 15.44 -13.88
N ILE A 22 16.23 14.55 -14.74
CA ILE A 22 16.48 14.84 -16.15
C ILE A 22 15.37 14.23 -17.00
N VAL A 23 14.62 15.09 -17.64
CA VAL A 23 13.56 14.72 -18.59
C VAL A 23 14.16 14.76 -19.99
N ASP A 24 13.87 13.78 -20.83
CA ASP A 24 14.43 13.63 -22.17
C ASP A 24 15.98 13.57 -22.17
N GLU A 25 16.62 14.12 -23.19
CA GLU A 25 18.09 14.24 -23.22
C GLU A 25 18.54 15.48 -22.44
N PRO A 26 19.66 15.41 -21.68
CA PRO A 26 20.12 16.55 -20.89
C PRO A 26 20.51 17.74 -21.78
N SER A 27 19.91 18.89 -21.49
CA SER A 27 20.30 20.16 -22.09
C SER A 27 20.95 21.06 -21.04
N PHE A 28 22.15 21.54 -21.29
CA PHE A 28 22.90 22.37 -20.36
C PHE A 28 22.65 23.89 -20.64
N GLU A 29 21.39 24.22 -20.93
CA GLU A 29 20.90 25.58 -21.02
C GLU A 29 20.07 25.95 -19.75
N GLY A 30 19.87 27.24 -19.53
CA GLY A 30 19.08 27.72 -18.41
C GLY A 30 19.58 27.23 -17.02
N PRO A 31 18.69 26.85 -16.11
CA PRO A 31 19.06 26.48 -14.75
C PRO A 31 20.01 25.26 -14.68
N LEU A 32 19.82 24.24 -15.51
CA LEU A 32 20.72 23.09 -15.55
C LEU A 32 22.12 23.47 -16.01
N GLY A 33 22.24 24.43 -16.96
CA GLY A 33 23.50 24.98 -17.39
C GLY A 33 24.23 25.75 -16.28
N GLU A 34 23.50 26.50 -15.43
CA GLU A 34 24.08 27.20 -14.29
C GLU A 34 24.60 26.20 -13.22
N ILE A 35 23.84 25.14 -12.95
CA ILE A 35 24.31 24.07 -12.05
C ILE A 35 25.55 23.39 -12.62
N ASN A 36 25.57 23.07 -13.94
CA ASN A 36 26.74 22.49 -14.60
C ASN A 36 27.95 23.41 -14.48
N ARG A 37 27.79 24.71 -14.72
CA ARG A 37 28.89 25.68 -14.59
C ARG A 37 29.45 25.75 -13.17
N ARG A 38 28.60 25.79 -12.15
CA ARG A 38 29.00 25.85 -10.73
C ARG A 38 29.59 24.52 -10.24
N SER A 39 29.19 23.40 -10.80
CA SER A 39 29.80 22.10 -10.50
C SER A 39 31.15 21.87 -11.21
N GLY A 40 31.66 22.87 -11.96
CA GLY A 40 32.91 22.71 -12.70
C GLY A 40 32.78 21.87 -13.98
N GLY A 41 31.58 21.76 -14.55
CA GLY A 41 31.31 20.99 -15.75
C GLY A 41 31.01 19.50 -15.52
N GLU A 42 30.83 19.07 -14.29
CA GLU A 42 30.60 17.68 -13.92
C GLU A 42 29.41 17.03 -14.64
N LEU A 43 28.30 17.76 -14.80
CA LEU A 43 27.12 17.21 -15.46
C LEU A 43 27.37 16.93 -16.96
N ALA A 44 28.08 17.85 -17.62
CA ALA A 44 28.46 17.65 -19.03
C ALA A 44 29.48 16.51 -19.20
N ALA A 45 30.40 16.34 -18.24
CA ALA A 45 31.32 15.22 -18.20
C ALA A 45 30.59 13.89 -18.06
N LEU A 46 29.64 13.78 -17.11
CA LEU A 46 28.80 12.57 -16.95
C LEU A 46 27.99 12.25 -18.22
N ALA A 47 27.45 13.28 -18.89
CA ALA A 47 26.72 13.09 -20.14
C ALA A 47 27.64 12.57 -21.27
N THR A 48 28.85 13.14 -21.37
CA THR A 48 29.85 12.71 -22.35
C THR A 48 30.31 11.27 -22.15
N PHE A 49 30.42 10.83 -20.88
CA PHE A 49 30.74 9.46 -20.49
C PHE A 49 29.55 8.50 -20.64
N GLY A 50 28.33 8.99 -20.88
CA GLY A 50 27.10 8.18 -20.92
C GLY A 50 26.57 7.76 -19.54
N GLU A 51 27.05 8.37 -18.46
CA GLU A 51 26.57 8.15 -17.10
C GLU A 51 25.37 9.04 -16.75
N LEU A 52 25.22 10.19 -17.41
CA LEU A 52 24.03 11.02 -17.35
C LEU A 52 23.22 10.83 -18.65
N THR A 53 22.06 10.22 -18.50
CA THR A 53 21.10 10.02 -19.59
C THR A 53 19.69 10.33 -19.09
N GLY A 54 18.78 10.67 -20.01
CA GLY A 54 17.34 10.77 -19.69
C GLY A 54 16.67 9.42 -19.41
N LYS A 55 17.40 8.29 -19.52
CA LYS A 55 16.84 6.96 -19.31
C LYS A 55 16.30 6.80 -17.89
N ARG A 56 15.06 6.35 -17.81
CA ARG A 56 14.29 6.24 -16.56
C ARG A 56 15.06 5.51 -15.45
N TYR A 57 15.22 6.20 -14.31
CA TYR A 57 15.89 5.76 -13.08
C TYR A 57 17.40 5.47 -13.21
N HIS A 58 18.00 5.77 -14.34
CA HIS A 58 19.45 5.75 -14.45
C HIS A 58 20.03 6.94 -13.68
N ALA A 59 20.91 6.68 -12.74
CA ALA A 59 21.35 7.70 -11.79
C ALA A 59 22.87 7.67 -11.58
N ALA A 60 23.47 8.87 -11.50
CA ALA A 60 24.87 9.07 -11.17
C ALA A 60 25.03 10.10 -10.04
N LEU A 61 26.07 9.91 -9.21
CA LEU A 61 26.49 10.89 -8.22
C LEU A 61 27.65 11.70 -8.77
N ALA A 62 27.61 13.03 -8.57
CA ALA A 62 28.61 13.96 -9.03
C ALA A 62 29.16 14.84 -7.89
N ALA A 63 30.32 15.44 -8.10
CA ALA A 63 30.82 16.49 -7.25
C ALA A 63 29.96 17.75 -7.38
N SER A 64 29.84 18.51 -6.29
CA SER A 64 29.06 19.75 -6.25
C SER A 64 29.84 21.00 -6.72
N GLY A 65 31.18 20.92 -6.77
CA GLY A 65 32.03 22.06 -7.12
C GLY A 65 31.83 23.23 -6.18
N ASP A 66 31.48 24.38 -6.73
CA ASP A 66 31.21 25.62 -5.99
C ASP A 66 29.76 25.72 -5.46
N LEU A 67 28.93 24.67 -5.62
CA LEU A 67 27.58 24.63 -5.06
C LEU A 67 27.64 24.38 -3.56
N PRO A 68 26.74 25.01 -2.75
CA PRO A 68 26.68 24.78 -1.31
C PRO A 68 26.25 23.36 -0.94
N ALA A 69 25.55 22.64 -1.83
CA ALA A 69 25.17 21.24 -1.61
C ALA A 69 26.39 20.32 -1.50
N GLY A 70 26.33 19.32 -0.64
CA GLY A 70 27.45 18.39 -0.43
C GLY A 70 27.76 17.52 -1.65
N ARG A 71 26.74 17.09 -2.38
CA ARG A 71 26.83 16.24 -3.59
C ARG A 71 25.68 16.54 -4.54
N LEU A 72 25.86 16.19 -5.81
CA LEU A 72 24.78 16.13 -6.79
C LEU A 72 24.37 14.68 -7.05
N LEU A 73 23.08 14.43 -7.13
CA LEU A 73 22.50 13.21 -7.65
C LEU A 73 21.71 13.57 -8.92
N VAL A 74 22.15 13.07 -10.06
CA VAL A 74 21.40 13.21 -11.31
C VAL A 74 20.68 11.90 -11.60
N ILE A 75 19.41 11.99 -12.01
CA ILE A 75 18.59 10.82 -12.29
C ILE A 75 17.69 11.05 -13.49
N GLY A 76 17.67 10.13 -14.44
CA GLY A 76 16.77 10.18 -15.58
C GLY A 76 15.32 9.93 -15.18
N ALA A 77 14.43 10.82 -15.57
CA ALA A 77 12.99 10.69 -15.38
C ALA A 77 12.30 9.91 -16.53
N GLY A 78 12.94 9.86 -17.67
CA GLY A 78 12.38 9.28 -18.90
C GLY A 78 11.97 10.34 -19.89
N LYS A 79 11.25 9.92 -20.92
CA LYS A 79 10.74 10.82 -21.96
C LYS A 79 9.52 11.59 -21.44
N SER A 80 9.42 12.87 -21.79
CA SER A 80 8.33 13.77 -21.36
C SER A 80 6.94 13.25 -21.74
N ASP A 81 6.79 12.65 -22.92
CA ASP A 81 5.54 12.08 -23.42
C ASP A 81 5.12 10.77 -22.73
N ALA A 82 6.02 10.16 -21.97
CA ALA A 82 5.79 8.91 -21.23
C ALA A 82 5.73 9.09 -19.70
N LEU A 83 5.82 10.34 -19.23
CA LEU A 83 5.69 10.65 -17.80
C LEU A 83 4.22 10.63 -17.37
N ASN A 84 3.99 10.04 -16.21
CA ASN A 84 2.69 9.98 -15.57
C ASN A 84 2.85 9.97 -14.04
N ARG A 85 1.73 9.94 -13.30
CA ARG A 85 1.72 9.96 -11.84
C ARG A 85 2.57 8.83 -11.24
N GLU A 86 2.45 7.61 -11.75
CA GLU A 86 3.22 6.46 -11.29
C GLU A 86 4.73 6.65 -11.47
N THR A 87 5.16 7.15 -12.63
CA THR A 87 6.59 7.36 -12.92
C THR A 87 7.21 8.44 -12.04
N ILE A 88 6.48 9.51 -11.73
CA ILE A 88 6.94 10.57 -10.82
C ILE A 88 7.03 10.03 -9.38
N HIS A 89 6.03 9.29 -8.93
CA HIS A 89 6.04 8.64 -7.62
C HIS A 89 7.26 7.70 -7.48
N ARG A 90 7.46 6.83 -8.45
CA ARG A 90 8.62 5.92 -8.49
C ARG A 90 9.96 6.65 -8.62
N LEU A 91 9.99 7.83 -9.22
CA LEU A 91 11.19 8.65 -9.30
C LEU A 91 11.63 9.10 -7.90
N GLY A 92 10.70 9.56 -7.06
CA GLY A 92 10.98 9.89 -5.66
C GLY A 92 11.56 8.71 -4.89
N ALA A 93 10.96 7.53 -5.03
CA ALA A 93 11.46 6.30 -4.40
C ALA A 93 12.85 5.88 -4.93
N ALA A 94 13.10 6.04 -6.23
CA ALA A 94 14.39 5.73 -6.84
C ALA A 94 15.51 6.67 -6.34
N ILE A 95 15.20 7.97 -6.16
CA ILE A 95 16.13 8.95 -5.58
C ILE A 95 16.54 8.49 -4.18
N GLU A 96 15.58 8.19 -3.31
CA GLU A 96 15.84 7.75 -1.93
C GLU A 96 16.63 6.42 -1.91
N ARG A 97 16.21 5.42 -2.65
CA ARG A 97 16.89 4.13 -2.76
C ARG A 97 18.32 4.24 -3.28
N ARG A 98 18.61 5.22 -4.12
CA ARG A 98 19.98 5.47 -4.59
C ARG A 98 20.88 6.01 -3.50
N LEU A 99 20.31 6.67 -2.50
CA LEU A 99 21.03 7.23 -1.35
C LEU A 99 21.06 6.31 -0.12
N ALA A 100 20.24 5.27 -0.12
CA ALA A 100 20.14 4.32 0.98
C ALA A 100 21.52 3.78 1.41
N GLY A 101 21.77 3.73 2.71
CA GLY A 101 23.04 3.28 3.30
C GLY A 101 24.17 4.32 3.25
N ARG A 102 23.94 5.53 2.76
CA ARG A 102 24.88 6.65 2.80
C ARG A 102 24.57 7.58 3.97
N ALA A 103 25.59 8.34 4.39
CA ALA A 103 25.45 9.35 5.44
C ALA A 103 24.78 10.63 4.88
N VAL A 104 23.51 10.53 4.48
CA VAL A 104 22.70 11.63 3.97
C VAL A 104 21.59 11.90 4.97
N ARG A 105 21.53 13.12 5.50
CA ARG A 105 20.48 13.57 6.43
C ARG A 105 19.52 14.56 5.81
N SER A 106 19.97 15.33 4.80
CA SER A 106 19.16 16.31 4.09
C SER A 106 19.24 16.08 2.58
N LEU A 107 18.07 15.93 1.95
CA LEU A 107 17.88 15.74 0.52
C LEU A 107 17.07 16.90 -0.05
N ALA A 108 17.64 17.62 -1.00
CA ALA A 108 16.90 18.57 -1.83
C ALA A 108 16.62 17.96 -3.20
N ILE A 109 15.40 18.12 -3.71
CA ILE A 109 15.02 17.71 -5.06
C ILE A 109 14.54 18.93 -5.82
N TRP A 110 15.24 19.28 -6.88
CA TRP A 110 14.76 20.31 -7.80
C TRP A 110 13.82 19.68 -8.83
N LEU A 111 12.60 20.25 -8.93
CA LEU A 111 11.57 19.70 -9.82
C LEU A 111 11.88 19.94 -11.30
N GLY A 112 12.64 20.99 -11.65
CA GLY A 112 12.88 21.34 -13.05
C GLY A 112 11.55 21.51 -13.80
N ASP A 113 11.45 20.90 -14.98
CA ASP A 113 10.28 20.97 -15.84
C ASP A 113 9.24 19.84 -15.59
N LEU A 114 9.40 19.05 -14.54
CA LEU A 114 8.47 17.93 -14.24
C LEU A 114 7.01 18.39 -14.11
N GLY A 115 6.76 19.58 -13.55
CA GLY A 115 5.41 20.12 -13.41
C GLY A 115 4.67 20.32 -14.73
N ALA A 116 5.40 20.57 -15.81
CA ALA A 116 4.81 20.74 -17.14
C ALA A 116 4.39 19.40 -17.79
N THR A 117 4.82 18.25 -17.23
CA THR A 117 4.63 16.93 -17.84
C THR A 117 3.42 16.15 -17.31
N VAL A 118 2.80 16.60 -16.21
CA VAL A 118 1.66 15.92 -15.58
C VAL A 118 0.52 16.86 -15.28
N GLU A 119 -0.68 16.32 -15.32
CA GLU A 119 -1.88 17.09 -14.92
C GLU A 119 -1.79 17.49 -13.44
N GLY A 120 -2.17 18.73 -13.14
CA GLY A 120 -2.08 19.33 -11.81
C GLY A 120 -0.73 20.00 -11.51
N GLY A 121 0.23 19.95 -12.43
CA GLY A 121 1.45 20.75 -12.38
C GLY A 121 2.36 20.43 -11.19
N ASP A 122 3.07 21.46 -10.71
CA ASP A 122 4.04 21.34 -9.62
C ASP A 122 3.45 20.75 -8.33
N ALA A 123 2.20 21.06 -8.01
CA ALA A 123 1.54 20.54 -6.81
C ALA A 123 1.43 19.00 -6.87
N THR A 124 1.07 18.44 -8.02
CA THR A 124 1.03 17.00 -8.23
C THR A 124 2.44 16.38 -8.14
N VAL A 125 3.44 17.00 -8.75
CA VAL A 125 4.82 16.50 -8.70
C VAL A 125 5.35 16.52 -7.27
N VAL A 126 5.11 17.60 -6.53
CA VAL A 126 5.50 17.73 -5.12
C VAL A 126 4.86 16.65 -4.26
N GLU A 127 3.54 16.39 -4.40
CA GLU A 127 2.84 15.31 -3.71
C GLU A 127 3.47 13.96 -3.99
N LEU A 128 3.69 13.65 -5.28
CA LEU A 128 4.19 12.34 -5.71
C LEU A 128 5.66 12.12 -5.36
N LEU A 129 6.53 13.13 -5.46
CA LEU A 129 7.93 13.02 -5.04
C LEU A 129 8.02 12.85 -3.52
N ALA A 130 7.27 13.64 -2.73
CA ALA A 130 7.22 13.49 -1.28
C ALA A 130 6.77 12.08 -0.89
N ARG A 131 5.69 11.59 -1.51
CA ARG A 131 5.19 10.23 -1.34
C ARG A 131 6.28 9.20 -1.69
N GLY A 132 6.90 9.33 -2.85
CA GLY A 132 7.92 8.40 -3.33
C GLY A 132 9.14 8.32 -2.40
N VAL A 133 9.67 9.44 -1.95
CA VAL A 133 10.81 9.49 -1.02
C VAL A 133 10.47 8.81 0.30
N VAL A 134 9.31 9.12 0.90
CA VAL A 134 8.89 8.53 2.18
C VAL A 134 8.63 7.02 2.04
N GLU A 135 8.00 6.57 0.96
CA GLU A 135 7.83 5.13 0.70
C GLU A 135 9.17 4.44 0.41
N GLY A 136 10.07 5.12 -0.30
CA GLY A 136 11.41 4.63 -0.63
C GLY A 136 12.31 4.42 0.58
N SER A 137 12.11 5.18 1.66
CA SER A 137 12.87 5.06 2.90
C SER A 137 12.51 3.83 3.75
N TYR A 138 11.44 3.11 3.41
CA TYR A 138 11.07 1.90 4.12
C TYR A 138 12.11 0.79 3.94
N GLU A 139 12.69 0.32 5.06
CA GLU A 139 13.71 -0.74 5.07
C GLU A 139 13.23 -1.92 5.92
N PRO A 140 12.75 -3.01 5.32
CA PRO A 140 12.20 -4.14 6.06
C PRO A 140 13.22 -4.83 6.97
N LYS A 141 14.52 -4.74 6.68
CA LYS A 141 15.57 -5.30 7.54
C LYS A 141 15.60 -4.63 8.91
N SER A 142 15.15 -3.38 9.03
CA SER A 142 15.15 -2.64 10.29
C SER A 142 14.18 -3.23 11.33
N ILE A 143 13.19 -4.05 10.92
CA ILE A 143 12.18 -4.64 11.81
C ILE A 143 12.83 -5.52 12.88
N TYR A 144 13.87 -6.29 12.52
CA TYR A 144 14.49 -7.29 13.41
C TYR A 144 16.02 -7.11 13.56
N LEU A 145 16.54 -5.89 13.35
CA LEU A 145 17.95 -5.63 13.58
C LEU A 145 18.28 -5.74 15.07
N ALA A 146 19.23 -6.62 15.41
CA ALA A 146 19.71 -6.77 16.77
C ALA A 146 20.50 -5.53 17.27
N ASN A 147 21.12 -4.80 16.34
CA ASN A 147 21.86 -3.59 16.63
C ASN A 147 21.36 -2.42 15.79
N VAL A 148 20.56 -1.56 16.39
CA VAL A 148 19.96 -0.37 15.74
C VAL A 148 21.05 0.64 15.32
N GLU A 149 22.22 0.69 15.98
CA GLU A 149 23.33 1.58 15.61
C GLU A 149 23.94 1.23 14.24
N SER A 150 23.73 0.01 13.74
CA SER A 150 24.16 -0.40 12.42
C SER A 150 23.15 -0.06 11.32
N ALA A 151 21.99 0.48 11.67
CA ALA A 151 21.02 0.95 10.69
C ALA A 151 21.58 2.13 9.90
N PRO A 152 21.31 2.23 8.58
CA PRO A 152 21.64 3.42 7.82
C PRO A 152 21.01 4.66 8.47
N PRO A 153 21.67 5.83 8.43
CA PRO A 153 21.04 7.05 8.91
C PRO A 153 19.75 7.32 8.14
N ALA A 154 18.70 7.65 8.89
CA ALA A 154 17.44 8.07 8.29
C ALA A 154 17.58 9.50 7.74
N LEU A 155 16.82 9.81 6.70
CA LEU A 155 16.69 11.16 6.17
C LEU A 155 15.93 12.03 7.19
N ASP A 156 16.58 13.10 7.65
CA ASP A 156 16.00 14.04 8.62
C ASP A 156 15.13 15.10 7.92
N GLU A 157 15.57 15.58 6.74
CA GLU A 157 14.89 16.64 5.98
C GLU A 157 14.79 16.31 4.48
N LEU A 158 13.60 16.52 3.92
CA LEU A 158 13.34 16.56 2.48
C LEU A 158 12.94 17.96 2.05
N ILE A 159 13.66 18.55 1.10
CA ILE A 159 13.43 19.87 0.55
C ILE A 159 13.00 19.72 -0.91
N LEU A 160 11.82 20.18 -1.25
CA LEU A 160 11.34 20.21 -2.64
C LEU A 160 11.50 21.63 -3.16
N ILE A 161 12.32 21.81 -4.21
CA ILE A 161 12.69 23.12 -4.74
C ILE A 161 11.83 23.44 -5.96
N VAL A 162 11.02 24.48 -5.83
CA VAL A 162 10.12 25.01 -6.88
C VAL A 162 10.35 26.52 -6.99
N PRO A 163 11.28 27.00 -7.81
CA PRO A 163 11.60 28.42 -7.90
C PRO A 163 10.37 29.25 -8.26
N GLY A 164 10.04 30.26 -7.42
CA GLY A 164 8.89 31.14 -7.64
C GLY A 164 7.52 30.49 -7.40
N GLY A 165 7.46 29.27 -6.86
CA GLY A 165 6.21 28.56 -6.59
C GLY A 165 5.41 29.13 -5.41
N ASP A 166 4.12 28.74 -5.34
CA ASP A 166 3.26 29.02 -4.17
C ASP A 166 3.65 28.09 -3.01
N GLY A 167 4.53 28.55 -2.13
CA GLY A 167 5.03 27.80 -1.00
C GLY A 167 3.94 27.15 -0.12
N PRO A 168 2.89 27.87 0.32
CA PRO A 168 1.82 27.30 1.14
C PRO A 168 1.01 26.19 0.45
N GLY A 169 0.64 26.38 -0.82
CA GLY A 169 -0.10 25.38 -1.60
C GLY A 169 0.72 24.12 -1.82
N LEU A 170 1.99 24.28 -2.19
CA LEU A 170 2.93 23.19 -2.39
C LEU A 170 3.25 22.44 -1.09
N ALA A 171 3.37 23.15 0.04
CA ALA A 171 3.57 22.53 1.35
C ALA A 171 2.41 21.60 1.73
N LYS A 172 1.17 22.02 1.44
CA LYS A 172 -0.02 21.19 1.63
C LYS A 172 0.00 19.93 0.73
N ALA A 173 0.44 20.06 -0.51
CA ALA A 173 0.59 18.93 -1.42
C ALA A 173 1.67 17.94 -0.94
N ALA A 174 2.83 18.46 -0.51
CA ALA A 174 3.90 17.64 0.08
C ALA A 174 3.43 16.87 1.31
N GLU A 175 2.72 17.53 2.22
CA GLU A 175 2.17 16.91 3.42
C GLU A 175 1.15 15.82 3.11
N ARG A 176 0.31 16.02 2.10
CA ARG A 176 -0.62 15.00 1.60
C ARG A 176 0.15 13.77 1.12
N GLY A 177 1.19 13.95 0.32
CA GLY A 177 2.05 12.86 -0.16
C GLY A 177 2.73 12.10 1.00
N ARG A 178 3.23 12.84 2.00
CA ARG A 178 3.84 12.26 3.21
C ARG A 178 2.86 11.38 4.00
N ILE A 179 1.65 11.88 4.25
CA ILE A 179 0.63 11.12 5.00
C ILE A 179 0.27 9.83 4.27
N MET A 180 0.06 9.88 2.95
CA MET A 180 -0.23 8.68 2.14
C MET A 180 0.90 7.66 2.22
N ALA A 181 2.15 8.11 2.13
CA ALA A 181 3.32 7.25 2.20
C ALA A 181 3.53 6.62 3.58
N GLU A 182 3.31 7.38 4.64
CA GLU A 182 3.37 6.85 6.01
C GLU A 182 2.32 5.75 6.22
N GLY A 183 1.10 5.93 5.72
CA GLY A 183 0.07 4.90 5.72
C GLY A 183 0.52 3.64 4.96
N ALA A 184 1.08 3.78 3.76
CA ALA A 184 1.63 2.65 3.02
C ALA A 184 2.74 1.93 3.79
N ASN A 185 3.60 2.68 4.50
CA ASN A 185 4.68 2.10 5.30
C ASN A 185 4.17 1.42 6.58
N VAL A 186 3.07 1.90 7.19
CA VAL A 186 2.36 1.20 8.28
C VAL A 186 1.84 -0.15 7.78
N ALA A 187 1.17 -0.18 6.63
CA ALA A 187 0.71 -1.44 6.03
C ALA A 187 1.87 -2.41 5.74
N ARG A 188 2.96 -1.93 5.15
CA ARG A 188 4.17 -2.72 4.88
C ARG A 188 4.80 -3.25 6.16
N ASN A 189 4.87 -2.45 7.22
CA ASN A 189 5.41 -2.89 8.50
C ASN A 189 4.61 -4.04 9.09
N LEU A 190 3.28 -3.90 9.17
CA LEU A 190 2.40 -4.96 9.69
C LEU A 190 2.47 -6.23 8.83
N ALA A 191 2.51 -6.10 7.49
CA ALA A 191 2.55 -7.24 6.58
C ALA A 191 3.89 -7.99 6.61
N ASN A 192 5.02 -7.27 6.75
CA ASN A 192 6.36 -7.87 6.73
C ASN A 192 6.80 -8.47 8.07
N ARG A 193 6.16 -8.09 9.18
CA ARG A 193 6.44 -8.70 10.48
C ARG A 193 6.05 -10.18 10.46
N ALA A 194 6.90 -11.00 11.08
CA ALA A 194 6.74 -12.45 11.12
C ALA A 194 5.47 -12.86 11.88
N SER A 195 4.94 -14.06 11.58
CA SER A 195 3.67 -14.52 12.18
C SER A 195 3.78 -14.80 13.68
N ASN A 196 4.97 -15.18 14.17
CA ASN A 196 5.21 -15.29 15.61
C ASN A 196 5.27 -13.94 16.35
N ASP A 197 5.34 -12.84 15.60
CA ASP A 197 5.32 -11.47 16.11
C ASP A 197 3.94 -10.81 15.91
N VAL A 198 3.25 -11.11 14.81
CA VAL A 198 1.91 -10.54 14.51
C VAL A 198 0.88 -11.65 14.40
N SER A 199 0.38 -12.10 15.56
CA SER A 199 -0.81 -12.94 15.68
C SER A 199 -2.10 -12.11 15.47
N PRO A 200 -3.28 -12.73 15.38
CA PRO A 200 -4.56 -12.01 15.35
C PRO A 200 -4.76 -11.03 16.51
N ILE A 201 -4.27 -11.39 17.70
CA ILE A 201 -4.33 -10.54 18.89
C ILE A 201 -3.44 -9.31 18.71
N VAL A 202 -2.18 -9.48 18.32
CA VAL A 202 -1.23 -8.38 18.13
C VAL A 202 -1.67 -7.46 16.99
N LEU A 203 -2.29 -8.01 15.93
CA LEU A 203 -2.85 -7.19 14.86
C LEU A 203 -4.03 -6.32 15.37
N ALA A 204 -4.85 -6.87 16.26
CA ALA A 204 -5.94 -6.11 16.90
C ALA A 204 -5.39 -5.02 17.85
N GLU A 205 -4.35 -5.31 18.63
CA GLU A 205 -3.67 -4.34 19.48
C GLU A 205 -3.06 -3.19 18.66
N ALA A 206 -2.41 -3.49 17.54
CA ALA A 206 -1.88 -2.48 16.63
C ALA A 206 -2.99 -1.58 16.06
N ALA A 207 -4.15 -2.16 15.73
CA ALA A 207 -5.32 -1.41 15.28
C ALA A 207 -5.90 -0.52 16.39
N GLN A 208 -5.91 -0.99 17.65
CA GLN A 208 -6.33 -0.20 18.82
C GLN A 208 -5.40 1.00 19.04
N ASP A 209 -4.10 0.80 18.95
CA ASP A 209 -3.11 1.88 19.07
C ASP A 209 -3.28 2.93 17.96
N ILE A 210 -3.54 2.49 16.73
CA ILE A 210 -3.83 3.37 15.60
C ILE A 210 -5.13 4.15 15.86
N ALA A 211 -6.18 3.48 16.31
CA ALA A 211 -7.46 4.11 16.60
C ALA A 211 -7.33 5.19 17.69
N ALA A 212 -6.62 4.88 18.78
CA ALA A 212 -6.40 5.80 19.90
C ALA A 212 -5.66 7.08 19.47
N ARG A 213 -4.63 6.94 18.62
CA ARG A 213 -3.83 8.09 18.14
C ARG A 213 -4.58 9.01 17.18
N ASN A 214 -5.57 8.48 16.46
CA ASN A 214 -6.25 9.18 15.37
C ASN A 214 -7.73 9.48 15.66
N GLY A 215 -8.20 9.25 16.90
CA GLY A 215 -9.58 9.53 17.29
C GLY A 215 -10.61 8.65 16.57
N LEU A 216 -10.21 7.45 16.16
CA LEU A 216 -11.10 6.46 15.54
C LEU A 216 -11.82 5.66 16.63
N THR A 217 -13.02 5.19 16.32
CA THR A 217 -13.67 4.17 17.16
C THR A 217 -13.27 2.78 16.69
N ILE A 218 -13.09 1.85 17.63
CA ILE A 218 -12.72 0.47 17.34
C ILE A 218 -13.52 -0.49 18.21
N ASP A 219 -13.97 -1.59 17.62
CA ASP A 219 -14.53 -2.76 18.28
C ASP A 219 -13.74 -4.00 17.84
N VAL A 220 -13.30 -4.81 18.79
CA VAL A 220 -12.58 -6.06 18.53
C VAL A 220 -13.47 -7.21 19.00
N ILE A 221 -14.08 -7.89 18.05
CA ILE A 221 -15.01 -9.01 18.31
C ILE A 221 -14.19 -10.27 18.56
N GLU A 222 -14.35 -10.83 19.75
CA GLU A 222 -13.73 -12.07 20.19
C GLU A 222 -14.56 -13.30 19.75
N PRO A 223 -14.00 -14.52 19.85
CA PRO A 223 -14.65 -15.74 19.34
C PRO A 223 -16.06 -15.97 19.86
N ASP A 224 -16.32 -15.78 21.14
CA ASP A 224 -17.64 -16.00 21.74
C ASP A 224 -18.68 -15.04 21.13
N ARG A 225 -18.30 -13.77 20.99
CA ARG A 225 -19.17 -12.78 20.36
C ARG A 225 -19.34 -13.02 18.87
N ALA A 226 -18.30 -13.49 18.17
CA ALA A 226 -18.39 -13.89 16.77
C ALA A 226 -19.36 -15.08 16.59
N ALA A 227 -19.36 -16.03 17.51
CA ALA A 227 -20.29 -17.16 17.52
C ALA A 227 -21.76 -16.70 17.73
N GLU A 228 -22.00 -15.77 18.67
CA GLU A 228 -23.33 -15.17 18.88
C GLU A 228 -23.83 -14.42 17.64
N LEU A 229 -22.93 -13.78 16.88
CA LEU A 229 -23.23 -13.09 15.62
C LEU A 229 -23.42 -14.05 14.44
N GLY A 230 -23.12 -15.35 14.62
CA GLY A 230 -23.26 -16.36 13.60
C GLY A 230 -22.12 -16.39 12.57
N MET A 231 -20.94 -15.89 12.90
CA MET A 231 -19.77 -15.84 12.02
C MET A 231 -19.07 -17.23 11.91
N GLY A 232 -19.80 -18.21 11.42
CA GLY A 232 -19.33 -19.61 11.42
C GLY A 232 -18.18 -19.87 10.48
N MET A 233 -18.11 -19.20 9.32
CA MET A 233 -17.00 -19.32 8.37
C MET A 233 -15.72 -18.73 8.95
N PHE A 234 -15.79 -17.53 9.54
CA PHE A 234 -14.66 -16.87 10.19
C PHE A 234 -14.08 -17.74 11.32
N LEU A 235 -14.95 -18.25 12.19
CA LEU A 235 -14.53 -19.12 13.30
C LEU A 235 -13.96 -20.44 12.81
N ALA A 236 -14.50 -21.04 11.75
CA ALA A 236 -14.05 -22.31 11.20
C ALA A 236 -12.59 -22.25 10.74
N VAL A 237 -12.16 -21.15 10.15
CA VAL A 237 -10.75 -20.98 9.71
C VAL A 237 -9.80 -20.93 10.90
N GLY A 238 -10.14 -20.17 11.96
CA GLY A 238 -9.26 -19.98 13.12
C GLY A 238 -9.18 -21.15 14.10
N ARG A 239 -9.98 -22.21 13.95
CA ARG A 239 -10.13 -23.30 14.94
C ARG A 239 -8.88 -24.13 15.17
N GLY A 240 -7.97 -24.17 14.18
CA GLY A 240 -6.75 -24.98 14.24
C GLY A 240 -5.59 -24.34 15.00
N SER A 241 -5.66 -23.05 15.28
CA SER A 241 -4.63 -22.30 15.97
C SER A 241 -4.92 -22.10 17.45
N ASP A 242 -3.86 -22.04 18.27
CA ASP A 242 -3.93 -21.61 19.67
C ASP A 242 -4.12 -20.08 19.79
N ASN A 243 -3.89 -19.32 18.73
CA ASN A 243 -4.15 -17.88 18.65
C ASN A 243 -5.61 -17.63 18.24
N PRO A 244 -6.49 -17.20 19.17
CA PRO A 244 -7.90 -17.03 18.87
C PRO A 244 -8.13 -15.91 17.84
N PRO A 245 -9.08 -16.09 16.93
CA PRO A 245 -9.40 -15.10 15.89
C PRO A 245 -9.91 -13.78 16.48
N ARG A 246 -9.75 -12.69 15.73
CA ARG A 246 -10.23 -11.34 16.07
C ARG A 246 -10.87 -10.69 14.84
N MET A 247 -12.15 -10.29 14.95
CA MET A 247 -12.79 -9.45 13.95
C MET A 247 -12.61 -8.00 14.37
N ILE A 248 -11.73 -7.29 13.67
CA ILE A 248 -11.35 -5.91 13.96
C ILE A 248 -12.28 -4.98 13.18
N VAL A 249 -13.00 -4.08 13.86
CA VAL A 249 -13.96 -3.15 13.24
C VAL A 249 -13.60 -1.73 13.63
N MET A 250 -13.17 -0.93 12.69
CA MET A 250 -12.75 0.46 12.89
C MET A 250 -13.70 1.42 12.16
N ARG A 251 -13.93 2.60 12.74
CA ARG A 251 -14.78 3.64 12.13
C ARG A 251 -14.11 5.00 12.22
N SER A 252 -14.23 5.76 11.15
CA SER A 252 -13.87 7.18 11.06
C SER A 252 -15.14 8.00 10.83
N GLY A 253 -15.18 9.25 11.32
CA GLY A 253 -16.15 10.26 10.93
C GLY A 253 -17.58 10.13 11.42
N GLY A 254 -17.91 9.22 12.34
CA GLY A 254 -19.28 9.03 12.83
C GLY A 254 -20.19 8.26 11.84
N ALA A 255 -21.51 8.25 12.10
CA ALA A 255 -22.50 7.45 11.35
C ALA A 255 -23.07 8.21 10.13
N GLY A 256 -22.26 8.96 9.42
CA GLY A 256 -22.70 9.75 8.27
C GLY A 256 -22.55 9.04 6.92
N GLU A 257 -23.17 9.60 5.90
CA GLU A 257 -22.99 9.20 4.50
C GLU A 257 -21.65 9.74 3.96
N LEU A 258 -21.00 8.99 3.06
CA LEU A 258 -19.70 9.37 2.50
C LEU A 258 -19.74 10.71 1.74
N ASP A 259 -20.87 11.01 1.08
CA ASP A 259 -20.97 12.16 0.17
C ASP A 259 -22.35 12.82 0.13
N GLY A 260 -23.22 12.53 1.06
CA GLY A 260 -24.60 13.03 1.05
C GLY A 260 -25.50 12.38 -0.01
N LEU A 261 -25.05 11.32 -0.67
CA LEU A 261 -25.78 10.57 -1.69
C LEU A 261 -26.28 9.21 -1.18
N GLY A 262 -26.30 8.99 0.13
CA GLY A 262 -26.71 7.72 0.73
C GLY A 262 -25.66 6.61 0.59
N ARG A 263 -24.40 6.95 0.28
CA ARG A 263 -23.31 5.97 0.16
C ARG A 263 -22.58 5.81 1.48
N HIS A 264 -22.58 4.58 2.00
CA HIS A 264 -21.82 4.19 3.19
C HIS A 264 -20.73 3.20 2.76
N LEU A 265 -19.48 3.68 2.76
CA LEU A 265 -18.34 2.90 2.29
C LEU A 265 -17.78 2.01 3.40
N ALA A 266 -17.59 0.74 3.10
CA ALA A 266 -16.77 -0.16 3.89
C ALA A 266 -15.59 -0.69 3.07
N ILE A 267 -14.43 -0.76 3.71
CA ILE A 267 -13.24 -1.44 3.22
C ILE A 267 -12.98 -2.67 4.09
N VAL A 268 -12.82 -3.83 3.46
CA VAL A 268 -12.65 -5.11 4.15
C VAL A 268 -11.30 -5.72 3.75
N GLY A 269 -10.50 -6.16 4.71
CA GLY A 269 -9.15 -6.64 4.43
C GLY A 269 -8.89 -8.05 4.94
N LYS A 270 -8.51 -9.00 4.07
CA LYS A 270 -8.08 -10.35 4.47
C LYS A 270 -6.94 -10.28 5.47
N GLY A 271 -7.11 -10.96 6.64
CA GLY A 271 -6.18 -10.92 7.76
C GLY A 271 -5.71 -12.31 8.21
N VAL A 272 -5.26 -13.16 7.29
CA VAL A 272 -4.68 -14.45 7.67
C VAL A 272 -3.23 -14.23 8.11
N CYS A 273 -3.01 -14.21 9.44
CA CYS A 273 -1.69 -13.90 10.03
C CYS A 273 -0.62 -14.92 9.67
N PHE A 274 -1.01 -16.17 9.49
CA PHE A 274 -0.23 -17.21 8.83
C PHE A 274 -1.17 -18.21 8.16
N ASP A 275 -0.86 -18.56 6.92
CA ASP A 275 -1.63 -19.52 6.13
C ASP A 275 -0.80 -20.76 5.80
N SER A 276 -1.02 -21.84 6.55
CA SER A 276 -0.44 -23.15 6.23
C SER A 276 -1.27 -23.95 5.22
N GLY A 277 -2.47 -23.45 4.87
CA GLY A 277 -3.50 -24.20 4.16
C GLY A 277 -4.43 -25.01 5.07
N GLY A 278 -4.14 -25.10 6.37
CA GLY A 278 -4.87 -25.95 7.30
C GLY A 278 -4.64 -27.44 7.01
N ILE A 279 -5.69 -28.25 7.03
CA ILE A 279 -5.61 -29.69 6.69
C ILE A 279 -5.26 -29.90 5.20
N SER A 280 -5.74 -29.05 4.30
CA SER A 280 -5.30 -29.00 2.90
C SER A 280 -3.95 -28.30 2.81
N ILE A 281 -2.92 -28.89 3.43
CA ILE A 281 -1.62 -28.26 3.70
C ILE A 281 -0.89 -27.86 2.42
N LYS A 282 -0.34 -26.64 2.42
CA LYS A 282 0.49 -26.12 1.33
C LYS A 282 1.81 -26.91 1.20
N PRO A 283 2.41 -26.96 -0.01
CA PRO A 283 3.81 -27.37 -0.15
C PRO A 283 4.74 -26.52 0.73
N ALA A 284 5.82 -27.14 1.23
CA ALA A 284 6.80 -26.40 2.07
C ALA A 284 7.53 -25.28 1.32
N ASP A 285 7.62 -25.37 -0.02
CA ASP A 285 8.26 -24.37 -0.86
C ASP A 285 7.56 -23.01 -0.73
N ARG A 286 8.31 -22.00 -0.26
CA ARG A 286 7.86 -20.62 -0.03
C ARG A 286 6.72 -20.47 0.99
N MET A 287 6.48 -21.45 1.86
CA MET A 287 5.45 -21.33 2.89
C MET A 287 5.76 -20.21 3.90
N GLU A 288 7.05 -19.89 4.12
CA GLU A 288 7.49 -18.77 4.96
C GLU A 288 7.01 -17.40 4.48
N GLU A 289 6.64 -17.29 3.19
CA GLU A 289 6.05 -16.06 2.64
C GLU A 289 4.59 -15.88 3.09
N MET A 290 3.93 -16.91 3.56
CA MET A 290 2.52 -16.86 4.00
C MET A 290 2.28 -15.98 5.23
N LYS A 291 3.33 -15.44 5.84
CA LYS A 291 3.22 -14.29 6.78
C LYS A 291 2.58 -13.07 6.13
N MET A 292 2.67 -12.91 4.81
CA MET A 292 2.10 -11.80 4.06
C MET A 292 0.58 -11.91 3.85
N ASP A 293 -0.03 -13.03 4.21
CA ASP A 293 -1.45 -13.29 3.91
C ASP A 293 -2.42 -12.45 4.77
N LYS A 294 -1.86 -11.63 5.65
CA LYS A 294 -2.53 -10.55 6.41
C LYS A 294 -2.43 -9.17 5.76
N THR A 295 -1.84 -9.06 4.54
CA THR A 295 -1.61 -7.75 3.90
C THR A 295 -2.90 -6.98 3.66
N GLY A 296 -4.01 -7.65 3.34
CA GLY A 296 -5.31 -7.01 3.19
C GLY A 296 -5.75 -6.28 4.47
N ALA A 297 -5.69 -6.95 5.62
CA ALA A 297 -6.00 -6.37 6.93
C ALA A 297 -5.06 -5.20 7.25
N ALA A 298 -3.74 -5.38 7.05
CA ALA A 298 -2.76 -4.32 7.26
C ALA A 298 -3.07 -3.08 6.40
N THR A 299 -3.51 -3.30 5.15
CA THR A 299 -3.88 -2.24 4.22
C THR A 299 -5.10 -1.46 4.69
N VAL A 300 -6.19 -2.12 5.10
CA VAL A 300 -7.42 -1.40 5.50
C VAL A 300 -7.25 -0.69 6.85
N ILE A 301 -6.47 -1.25 7.78
CA ILE A 301 -6.11 -0.60 9.04
C ILE A 301 -5.29 0.68 8.79
N ALA A 302 -4.30 0.62 7.89
CA ALA A 302 -3.50 1.79 7.52
C ALA A 302 -4.30 2.81 6.66
N ALA A 303 -5.22 2.33 5.82
CA ALA A 303 -6.05 3.20 4.99
C ALA A 303 -7.00 4.06 5.83
N ILE A 304 -7.67 3.48 6.83
CA ILE A 304 -8.56 4.27 7.70
C ILE A 304 -7.78 5.29 8.55
N GLU A 305 -6.56 4.96 9.00
CA GLU A 305 -5.65 5.94 9.63
C GLU A 305 -5.34 7.08 8.66
N THR A 306 -4.98 6.75 7.43
CA THR A 306 -4.65 7.72 6.39
C THR A 306 -5.82 8.65 6.10
N VAL A 307 -7.03 8.10 5.97
CA VAL A 307 -8.27 8.89 5.75
C VAL A 307 -8.55 9.81 6.94
N ALA A 308 -8.41 9.33 8.17
CA ALA A 308 -8.61 10.15 9.36
C ALA A 308 -7.67 11.37 9.42
N ARG A 309 -6.45 11.23 8.91
CA ARG A 309 -5.45 12.30 8.86
C ARG A 309 -5.63 13.25 7.68
N LEU A 310 -6.00 12.75 6.51
CA LEU A 310 -6.17 13.55 5.28
C LEU A 310 -7.51 14.26 5.21
N ALA A 311 -8.57 13.61 5.69
CA ALA A 311 -9.94 14.08 5.60
C ALA A 311 -10.69 13.78 6.92
N PRO A 312 -10.33 14.47 8.02
CA PRO A 312 -10.96 14.27 9.32
C PRO A 312 -12.48 14.42 9.22
N GLY A 313 -13.19 13.47 9.81
CA GLY A 313 -14.67 13.47 9.78
C GLY A 313 -15.28 12.73 8.58
N THR A 314 -14.48 12.24 7.63
CA THR A 314 -15.00 11.40 6.54
C THR A 314 -15.50 10.06 7.09
N PRO A 315 -16.79 9.70 6.90
CA PRO A 315 -17.32 8.43 7.34
C PRO A 315 -16.69 7.27 6.55
N LEU A 316 -16.07 6.34 7.26
CA LEU A 316 -15.50 5.12 6.68
C LEU A 316 -15.58 3.99 7.70
N LEU A 317 -15.99 2.81 7.25
CA LEU A 317 -15.94 1.57 7.98
C LEU A 317 -14.77 0.72 7.46
N ALA A 318 -13.89 0.24 8.33
CA ALA A 318 -12.86 -0.72 7.98
C ALA A 318 -13.03 -1.99 8.82
N ILE A 319 -13.01 -3.16 8.16
CA ILE A 319 -13.13 -4.46 8.82
C ILE A 319 -11.96 -5.35 8.43
N ALA A 320 -11.30 -5.92 9.42
CA ALA A 320 -10.18 -6.84 9.23
C ALA A 320 -10.41 -8.14 10.01
N PRO A 321 -10.91 -9.21 9.36
CA PRO A 321 -11.00 -10.53 9.95
C PRO A 321 -9.60 -11.14 10.11
N ALA A 322 -9.09 -11.17 11.34
CA ALA A 322 -7.76 -11.68 11.68
C ALA A 322 -7.84 -13.11 12.20
N VAL A 323 -7.14 -14.04 11.56
CA VAL A 323 -7.08 -15.48 11.89
C VAL A 323 -5.70 -16.05 11.62
N GLU A 324 -5.46 -17.27 12.06
CA GLU A 324 -4.40 -18.16 11.55
C GLU A 324 -5.03 -19.44 11.00
N ASN A 325 -4.63 -19.84 9.79
CA ASN A 325 -5.08 -21.09 9.18
C ASN A 325 -4.04 -22.20 9.43
N MET A 326 -4.25 -22.96 10.50
CA MET A 326 -3.29 -23.96 10.99
C MET A 326 -3.89 -25.37 11.05
N PRO A 327 -3.10 -26.42 10.79
CA PRO A 327 -3.49 -27.78 11.17
C PRO A 327 -3.41 -27.92 12.70
N GLY A 328 -4.43 -28.53 13.30
CA GLY A 328 -4.48 -28.72 14.74
C GLY A 328 -5.61 -29.68 15.12
N PRO A 329 -5.76 -30.04 16.39
CA PRO A 329 -6.74 -31.04 16.82
C PRO A 329 -8.19 -30.59 16.59
N HIS A 330 -8.42 -29.29 16.43
CA HIS A 330 -9.75 -28.72 16.24
C HIS A 330 -9.95 -28.11 14.83
N SER A 331 -8.97 -28.26 13.93
CA SER A 331 -9.02 -27.71 12.58
C SER A 331 -10.26 -28.17 11.82
N THR A 332 -10.79 -27.26 11.00
CA THR A 332 -11.80 -27.57 10.00
C THR A 332 -11.21 -28.55 8.96
N ARG A 333 -11.99 -29.56 8.60
CA ARG A 333 -11.58 -30.62 7.69
C ARG A 333 -12.26 -30.45 6.33
N PRO A 334 -11.63 -30.83 5.24
CA PRO A 334 -12.35 -31.01 3.99
C PRO A 334 -13.57 -31.94 4.18
N GLY A 335 -14.74 -31.47 3.73
CA GLY A 335 -16.03 -32.14 3.94
C GLY A 335 -16.81 -31.66 5.17
N ASP A 336 -16.27 -30.79 6.01
CA ASP A 336 -17.06 -30.13 7.04
C ASP A 336 -18.00 -29.10 6.39
N VAL A 337 -19.24 -29.00 6.89
CA VAL A 337 -20.20 -27.97 6.46
C VAL A 337 -20.36 -26.96 7.58
N VAL A 338 -20.18 -25.68 7.24
CA VAL A 338 -20.26 -24.58 8.21
C VAL A 338 -21.36 -23.60 7.82
N ARG A 339 -21.99 -23.00 8.83
CA ARG A 339 -23.02 -21.98 8.62
C ARG A 339 -22.38 -20.61 8.55
N ALA A 340 -22.56 -19.92 7.42
CA ALA A 340 -22.17 -18.53 7.24
C ALA A 340 -23.07 -17.57 8.03
N MET A 341 -22.61 -16.35 8.29
CA MET A 341 -23.35 -15.31 8.99
C MET A 341 -24.69 -14.95 8.30
N ASN A 342 -24.76 -15.05 6.98
CA ASN A 342 -25.98 -14.84 6.21
C ASN A 342 -26.94 -16.05 6.22
N GLY A 343 -26.61 -17.12 6.94
CA GLY A 343 -27.41 -18.31 7.13
C GLY A 343 -27.16 -19.45 6.14
N LYS A 344 -26.40 -19.23 5.06
CA LYS A 344 -26.06 -20.27 4.08
C LYS A 344 -25.19 -21.36 4.70
N GLN A 345 -25.35 -22.60 4.23
CA GLN A 345 -24.48 -23.72 4.57
C GLN A 345 -23.38 -23.85 3.53
N VAL A 346 -22.15 -23.75 3.97
CA VAL A 346 -20.96 -23.78 3.10
C VAL A 346 -20.18 -25.07 3.32
N ASP A 347 -20.05 -25.85 2.27
CA ASP A 347 -19.26 -27.07 2.24
C ASP A 347 -17.77 -26.69 2.05
N ILE A 348 -16.93 -27.11 2.98
CA ILE A 348 -15.50 -26.80 2.95
C ILE A 348 -14.79 -27.94 2.20
N THR A 349 -14.66 -27.81 0.91
CA THR A 349 -13.97 -28.79 0.06
C THR A 349 -12.45 -28.62 0.10
N ASN A 350 -11.97 -27.40 0.40
CA ASN A 350 -10.55 -27.07 0.48
C ASN A 350 -10.30 -26.06 1.61
N THR A 351 -9.53 -26.45 2.65
CA THR A 351 -9.21 -25.56 3.77
C THR A 351 -8.16 -24.50 3.41
N ASP A 352 -7.49 -24.59 2.26
CA ASP A 352 -6.58 -23.58 1.70
C ASP A 352 -7.32 -22.49 0.87
N ALA A 353 -8.65 -22.55 0.85
CA ALA A 353 -9.53 -21.52 0.35
C ALA A 353 -10.23 -20.80 1.52
N GLU A 354 -9.47 -20.42 2.52
CA GLU A 354 -9.88 -19.84 3.80
C GLU A 354 -10.20 -18.33 3.70
N GLY A 355 -9.46 -17.61 2.85
CA GLY A 355 -9.60 -16.16 2.72
C GLY A 355 -11.01 -15.73 2.35
N ARG A 356 -11.64 -16.42 1.39
CA ARG A 356 -13.03 -16.16 1.00
C ARG A 356 -14.04 -16.47 2.10
N LEU A 357 -13.72 -17.38 3.01
CA LEU A 357 -14.58 -17.72 4.15
C LEU A 357 -14.61 -16.58 5.16
N ILE A 358 -13.44 -16.08 5.57
CA ILE A 358 -13.37 -14.97 6.52
C ILE A 358 -13.91 -13.67 5.94
N LEU A 359 -13.68 -13.44 4.63
CA LEU A 359 -14.24 -12.28 3.92
C LEU A 359 -15.76 -12.37 3.80
N GLY A 360 -16.33 -13.54 3.55
CA GLY A 360 -17.78 -13.72 3.42
C GLY A 360 -18.54 -13.28 4.67
N ASP A 361 -18.10 -13.69 5.87
CA ASP A 361 -18.70 -13.24 7.11
C ASP A 361 -18.43 -11.74 7.38
N ALA A 362 -17.23 -11.25 7.08
CA ALA A 362 -16.87 -9.85 7.27
C ALA A 362 -17.67 -8.90 6.36
N LEU A 363 -17.88 -9.27 5.08
CA LEU A 363 -18.72 -8.52 4.13
C LEU A 363 -20.19 -8.51 4.58
N THR A 364 -20.72 -9.66 5.00
CA THR A 364 -22.08 -9.73 5.55
C THR A 364 -22.23 -8.85 6.79
N TYR A 365 -21.21 -8.82 7.65
CA TYR A 365 -21.22 -7.95 8.83
C TYR A 365 -21.15 -6.47 8.46
N ALA A 366 -20.36 -6.10 7.46
CA ALA A 366 -20.31 -4.73 6.93
C ALA A 366 -21.68 -4.24 6.46
N GLU A 367 -22.44 -5.09 5.73
CA GLU A 367 -23.81 -4.80 5.30
C GLU A 367 -24.74 -4.61 6.49
N GLN A 368 -24.66 -5.47 7.52
CA GLN A 368 -25.47 -5.32 8.74
C GLN A 368 -25.14 -4.03 9.52
N LEU A 369 -23.91 -3.52 9.40
CA LEU A 369 -23.49 -2.24 9.95
C LEU A 369 -23.87 -1.04 9.07
N GLY A 370 -24.59 -1.27 7.97
CA GLY A 370 -25.17 -0.25 7.10
C GLY A 370 -24.32 0.09 5.86
N ALA A 371 -23.27 -0.66 5.56
CA ALA A 371 -22.49 -0.43 4.35
C ALA A 371 -23.34 -0.70 3.10
N THR A 372 -23.26 0.22 2.14
CA THR A 372 -23.95 0.11 0.83
C THR A 372 -22.96 -0.05 -0.33
N HIS A 373 -21.70 0.31 -0.09
CA HIS A 373 -20.58 0.21 -1.04
C HIS A 373 -19.42 -0.47 -0.35
N LEU A 374 -18.93 -1.53 -0.94
CA LEU A 374 -17.91 -2.39 -0.36
C LEU A 374 -16.69 -2.46 -1.29
N VAL A 375 -15.51 -2.43 -0.70
CA VAL A 375 -14.25 -2.77 -1.37
C VAL A 375 -13.51 -3.74 -0.47
N ASP A 376 -13.17 -4.91 -0.97
CA ASP A 376 -12.29 -5.81 -0.24
C ASP A 376 -10.90 -5.90 -0.87
N VAL A 377 -9.90 -6.15 -0.02
CA VAL A 377 -8.49 -6.25 -0.39
C VAL A 377 -7.93 -7.54 0.19
N ALA A 378 -7.42 -8.41 -0.68
CA ALA A 378 -6.99 -9.72 -0.26
C ALA A 378 -5.83 -10.27 -1.10
N THR A 379 -4.90 -10.94 -0.46
CA THR A 379 -3.93 -11.87 -1.05
C THR A 379 -4.65 -13.21 -1.31
N LEU A 380 -5.63 -13.19 -2.21
CA LEU A 380 -6.66 -14.23 -2.25
C LEU A 380 -6.22 -15.48 -3.00
N THR A 381 -5.62 -15.32 -4.19
CA THR A 381 -5.19 -16.46 -5.02
C THR A 381 -3.87 -16.20 -5.73
N GLY A 382 -3.01 -17.21 -5.82
CA GLY A 382 -1.77 -17.14 -6.60
C GLY A 382 -2.01 -17.10 -8.12
N ALA A 383 -3.21 -17.43 -8.59
CA ALA A 383 -3.57 -17.41 -10.01
C ALA A 383 -3.46 -16.00 -10.60
N VAL A 384 -3.88 -14.97 -9.86
CA VAL A 384 -3.77 -13.56 -10.29
C VAL A 384 -2.32 -13.15 -10.56
N SER A 385 -1.37 -13.54 -9.69
CA SER A 385 0.05 -13.24 -9.88
C SER A 385 0.64 -13.96 -11.10
N ARG A 386 0.16 -15.16 -11.41
CA ARG A 386 0.57 -15.88 -12.62
C ARG A 386 0.01 -15.24 -13.89
N ALA A 387 -1.21 -14.70 -13.82
CA ALA A 387 -1.87 -14.05 -14.96
C ALA A 387 -1.33 -12.66 -15.26
N LEU A 388 -1.10 -11.84 -14.22
CA LEU A 388 -0.83 -10.40 -14.34
C LEU A 388 0.61 -10.01 -13.95
N GLY A 389 1.39 -10.94 -13.36
CA GLY A 389 2.72 -10.63 -12.80
C GLY A 389 2.62 -9.84 -11.48
N HIS A 390 3.69 -9.07 -11.17
CA HIS A 390 3.85 -8.43 -9.87
C HIS A 390 3.57 -6.91 -9.86
N LEU A 391 3.19 -6.33 -11.00
CA LEU A 391 3.01 -4.88 -11.15
C LEU A 391 1.55 -4.46 -11.30
N ILE A 392 0.66 -5.39 -11.58
CA ILE A 392 -0.73 -5.12 -11.88
C ILE A 392 -1.60 -5.85 -10.87
N THR A 393 -2.54 -5.14 -10.26
CA THR A 393 -3.52 -5.73 -9.36
C THR A 393 -4.74 -6.20 -10.14
N GLY A 394 -5.13 -7.46 -9.96
CA GLY A 394 -6.38 -7.96 -10.51
C GLY A 394 -7.57 -7.43 -9.70
N ALA A 395 -8.61 -6.98 -10.38
CA ALA A 395 -9.79 -6.45 -9.73
C ALA A 395 -11.06 -7.04 -10.36
N PHE A 396 -11.99 -7.47 -9.49
CA PHE A 396 -13.34 -7.89 -9.83
C PHE A 396 -14.33 -6.88 -9.26
N GLY A 397 -15.49 -6.70 -9.84
CA GLY A 397 -16.47 -5.79 -9.24
C GLY A 397 -17.81 -5.76 -9.97
N THR A 398 -18.83 -5.47 -9.19
CA THR A 398 -20.21 -5.28 -9.64
C THR A 398 -20.91 -4.27 -8.71
N PRO A 399 -21.81 -3.40 -9.20
CA PRO A 399 -22.05 -3.11 -10.61
C PRO A 399 -20.85 -2.41 -11.27
N GLN A 400 -20.80 -2.42 -12.60
CA GLN A 400 -19.68 -1.82 -13.36
C GLN A 400 -19.42 -0.35 -12.98
N SER A 401 -20.44 0.42 -12.69
CA SER A 401 -20.31 1.82 -12.29
C SER A 401 -19.54 2.00 -10.96
N TRP A 402 -19.71 1.07 -10.02
CA TRP A 402 -18.93 1.09 -8.77
C TRP A 402 -17.49 0.66 -9.03
N TYR A 403 -17.30 -0.42 -9.80
CA TYR A 403 -15.98 -0.85 -10.24
C TYR A 403 -15.21 0.31 -10.88
N ASP A 404 -15.80 1.01 -11.86
CA ASP A 404 -15.17 2.12 -12.58
C ASP A 404 -14.76 3.26 -11.62
N SER A 405 -15.59 3.55 -10.61
CA SER A 405 -15.30 4.56 -9.59
C SER A 405 -14.06 4.21 -8.76
N VAL A 406 -13.94 2.94 -8.36
CA VAL A 406 -12.79 2.44 -7.59
C VAL A 406 -11.53 2.43 -8.46
N MET A 407 -11.64 2.01 -9.71
CA MET A 407 -10.50 2.01 -10.64
C MET A 407 -10.02 3.42 -10.97
N ALA A 408 -10.93 4.38 -11.11
CA ALA A 408 -10.56 5.78 -11.31
C ALA A 408 -9.79 6.34 -10.09
N ALA A 409 -10.21 5.98 -8.87
CA ALA A 409 -9.49 6.37 -7.66
C ALA A 409 -8.09 5.73 -7.60
N GLY A 410 -7.95 4.46 -7.99
CA GLY A 410 -6.67 3.77 -8.09
C GLY A 410 -5.72 4.43 -9.09
N ALA A 411 -6.22 4.74 -10.29
CA ALA A 411 -5.44 5.45 -11.31
C ALA A 411 -4.99 6.84 -10.83
N ALA A 412 -5.86 7.58 -10.12
CA ALA A 412 -5.50 8.86 -9.50
C ALA A 412 -4.43 8.71 -8.41
N ALA A 413 -4.39 7.57 -7.73
CA ALA A 413 -3.34 7.22 -6.78
C ALA A 413 -2.02 6.74 -7.45
N GLY A 414 -1.99 6.59 -8.78
CA GLY A 414 -0.84 6.11 -9.53
C GLY A 414 -0.68 4.60 -9.50
N GLU A 415 -1.77 3.85 -9.32
CA GLU A 415 -1.78 2.38 -9.31
C GLU A 415 -2.41 1.80 -10.57
N THR A 416 -1.92 0.64 -11.01
CA THR A 416 -2.42 -0.04 -12.19
C THR A 416 -3.24 -1.26 -11.80
N TYR A 417 -4.47 -1.29 -12.28
CA TYR A 417 -5.42 -2.39 -12.09
C TYR A 417 -5.83 -3.01 -13.42
N TRP A 418 -6.21 -4.27 -13.39
CA TRP A 418 -6.78 -4.97 -14.53
C TRP A 418 -8.10 -5.63 -14.13
N GLN A 419 -9.17 -5.33 -14.89
CA GLN A 419 -10.47 -5.97 -14.66
C GLN A 419 -10.43 -7.43 -15.07
N ILE A 420 -10.80 -8.30 -14.13
CA ILE A 420 -11.02 -9.72 -14.39
C ILE A 420 -12.53 -9.93 -14.49
N PRO A 421 -13.01 -10.63 -15.53
CA PRO A 421 -14.44 -10.76 -15.78
C PRO A 421 -15.14 -11.63 -14.72
N LEU A 422 -16.41 -11.27 -14.44
CA LEU A 422 -17.36 -12.06 -13.67
C LEU A 422 -18.47 -12.53 -14.62
N PHE A 423 -18.62 -13.86 -14.78
CA PHE A 423 -19.67 -14.46 -15.58
C PHE A 423 -20.55 -15.35 -14.72
N ASP A 424 -21.87 -15.24 -14.90
CA ASP A 424 -22.85 -16.08 -14.20
C ASP A 424 -22.67 -17.57 -14.51
N ASP A 425 -22.07 -17.90 -15.66
CA ASP A 425 -21.76 -19.26 -16.08
C ASP A 425 -20.82 -20.00 -15.12
N TYR A 426 -20.06 -19.26 -14.27
CA TYR A 426 -19.19 -19.85 -13.23
C TYR A 426 -19.94 -20.15 -11.92
N VAL A 427 -21.16 -19.64 -11.72
CA VAL A 427 -21.92 -19.85 -10.49
C VAL A 427 -22.17 -21.34 -10.20
N PRO A 428 -22.50 -22.18 -11.20
CA PRO A 428 -22.68 -23.62 -10.99
C PRO A 428 -21.43 -24.34 -10.49
N ASP A 429 -20.22 -23.81 -10.73
CA ASP A 429 -18.96 -24.38 -10.23
C ASP A 429 -18.86 -24.32 -8.71
N MET A 430 -19.67 -23.47 -8.09
CA MET A 430 -19.74 -23.32 -6.64
C MET A 430 -20.88 -24.13 -6.00
N ASP A 431 -21.66 -24.87 -6.76
CA ASP A 431 -22.73 -25.73 -6.24
C ASP A 431 -22.15 -26.85 -5.39
N SER A 432 -22.79 -27.15 -4.25
CA SER A 432 -22.41 -28.22 -3.35
C SER A 432 -23.44 -29.35 -3.33
N TRP A 433 -22.98 -30.57 -3.10
CA TRP A 433 -23.84 -31.73 -2.84
C TRP A 433 -24.40 -31.76 -1.40
N TYR A 434 -23.77 -31.03 -0.47
CA TYR A 434 -24.01 -31.14 0.98
C TYR A 434 -24.41 -29.81 1.63
N GLY A 435 -24.28 -28.71 0.92
CA GLY A 435 -24.62 -27.36 1.40
C GLY A 435 -25.25 -26.52 0.31
N ASP A 436 -25.43 -25.23 0.60
CA ASP A 436 -25.93 -24.26 -0.40
C ASP A 436 -24.85 -23.92 -1.43
N LEU A 437 -23.57 -24.01 -1.04
CA LEU A 437 -22.42 -23.80 -1.93
C LEU A 437 -21.16 -24.44 -1.31
N GLN A 438 -20.14 -24.64 -2.14
CA GLN A 438 -18.80 -25.06 -1.71
C GLN A 438 -17.82 -23.87 -1.72
N ASN A 439 -16.74 -23.96 -0.93
CA ASN A 439 -15.77 -22.87 -0.81
C ASN A 439 -14.71 -22.85 -1.91
N ALA A 440 -14.61 -23.90 -2.73
CA ALA A 440 -13.66 -23.94 -3.85
C ALA A 440 -14.33 -24.59 -5.06
N GLY A 441 -14.18 -23.98 -6.22
CA GLY A 441 -14.60 -24.56 -7.50
C GLY A 441 -13.66 -25.68 -7.95
N PRO A 442 -13.87 -26.22 -9.17
CA PRO A 442 -13.01 -27.26 -9.74
C PRO A 442 -11.55 -26.79 -9.86
N ALA A 443 -10.60 -27.70 -9.63
CA ALA A 443 -9.16 -27.39 -9.65
C ALA A 443 -8.66 -26.81 -11.00
N GLU A 444 -9.41 -27.00 -12.06
CA GLU A 444 -9.06 -26.66 -13.45
C GLU A 444 -9.65 -25.34 -13.92
N GLY A 445 -10.46 -24.63 -13.12
CA GLY A 445 -11.25 -23.50 -13.64
C GLY A 445 -11.59 -22.38 -12.68
N SER A 446 -11.06 -22.35 -11.50
CA SER A 446 -11.40 -21.27 -10.54
C SER A 446 -10.45 -20.10 -10.59
#